data_48577fbc51cef084770fcd7347cb67ca
#
_entry.id   48577fbc51cef084770fcd7347cb67ca
#
_cell.length_a   1.000
_cell.length_b   1.000
_cell.length_c   1.000
_cell.angle_alpha   90.00
_cell.angle_beta   90.00
_cell.angle_gamma   90.00
#
_symmetry.space_group_name_H-M   'P 1'
#
loop_
_entity.id
_entity.type
_entity.pdbx_description
1 polymer ?
#
loop_
_entity_poly.entity_id
_entity_poly.type
_entity_poly.pdbx_seq_one_letter_code
_entity_poly.pdbx_strand_id
1 'polypeptide(L)'
;MKIAVIGTGNVGLVTGTCFAEVGVDVTCVDIDQKKIDNLNKGILPIYEPGLEEMVERNVQKKRLHFSTSLKDSIQGAEVVFIAVGTPPDEDGSADLKYVLAVAASVGEHMTHPLVIVTKSTVPVSTAEKVRKALQEQLTKRGSNLDFYVASNPEFLKEGAAIEDFMKPDRIVVGVDRPEAEELMRKLYKPFLMNGHPIYIMDIPSAEMTKYA
;
A
#
# COMPACT_ATOMS: atom_id res chain seq x y z
N MET A 1 -14.58 3.75 -3.72
CA MET A 1 -13.45 2.80 -3.71
C MET A 1 -13.04 2.55 -2.29
N LYS A 2 -12.77 1.31 -1.94
CA LYS A 2 -12.26 0.89 -0.63
C LYS A 2 -10.89 0.25 -0.82
N ILE A 3 -9.92 0.61 0.02
CA ILE A 3 -8.56 0.04 -0.01
C ILE A 3 -8.11 -0.33 1.40
N ALA A 4 -7.15 -1.25 1.48
CA ALA A 4 -6.40 -1.54 2.69
C ALA A 4 -4.92 -1.18 2.49
N VAL A 5 -4.29 -0.61 3.51
CA VAL A 5 -2.86 -0.30 3.53
C VAL A 5 -2.23 -1.06 4.68
N ILE A 6 -1.34 -1.99 4.38
CA ILE A 6 -0.73 -2.88 5.37
C ILE A 6 0.64 -2.33 5.76
N GLY A 7 0.76 -1.92 7.01
CA GLY A 7 1.88 -1.20 7.58
C GLY A 7 1.48 0.23 7.95
N THR A 8 1.80 0.67 9.17
CA THR A 8 1.51 2.03 9.67
C THR A 8 2.80 2.79 10.04
N GLY A 9 3.89 2.51 9.32
CA GLY A 9 5.09 3.35 9.33
C GLY A 9 4.90 4.61 8.49
N ASN A 10 5.98 5.34 8.23
CA ASN A 10 5.94 6.59 7.47
C ASN A 10 5.18 6.44 6.15
N VAL A 11 5.59 5.51 5.32
CA VAL A 11 5.00 5.31 3.99
C VAL A 11 3.54 4.89 4.08
N GLY A 12 3.22 3.91 4.91
CA GLY A 12 1.87 3.36 5.00
C GLY A 12 0.86 4.35 5.58
N LEU A 13 1.20 5.02 6.68
CA LEU A 13 0.30 5.97 7.34
C LEU A 13 0.05 7.21 6.46
N VAL A 14 1.10 7.76 5.84
CA VAL A 14 0.96 8.89 4.90
C VAL A 14 0.13 8.49 3.69
N THR A 15 0.43 7.33 3.09
CA THR A 15 -0.30 6.81 1.94
C THR A 15 -1.80 6.66 2.25
N GLY A 16 -2.14 5.96 3.33
CA GLY A 16 -3.52 5.74 3.71
C GLY A 16 -4.27 7.04 4.03
N THR A 17 -3.63 7.93 4.75
CA THR A 17 -4.22 9.23 5.12
C THR A 17 -4.46 10.12 3.90
N CYS A 18 -3.51 10.20 2.97
CA CYS A 18 -3.65 11.00 1.75
C CYS A 18 -4.73 10.45 0.81
N PHE A 19 -4.86 9.14 0.68
CA PHE A 19 -5.99 8.54 -0.06
C PHE A 19 -7.34 8.82 0.61
N ALA A 20 -7.41 8.73 1.94
CA ALA A 20 -8.62 9.09 2.67
C ALA A 20 -9.00 10.56 2.46
N GLU A 21 -8.02 11.47 2.41
CA GLU A 21 -8.23 12.90 2.18
C GLU A 21 -8.92 13.21 0.86
N VAL A 22 -8.67 12.44 -0.18
CA VAL A 22 -9.35 12.58 -1.49
C VAL A 22 -10.63 11.73 -1.61
N GLY A 23 -11.13 11.17 -0.50
CA GLY A 23 -12.44 10.52 -0.45
C GLY A 23 -12.43 8.99 -0.60
N VAL A 24 -11.28 8.35 -0.57
CA VAL A 24 -11.17 6.88 -0.57
C VAL A 24 -11.48 6.35 0.83
N ASP A 25 -12.20 5.23 0.93
CA ASP A 25 -12.41 4.51 2.20
C ASP A 25 -11.17 3.62 2.47
N VAL A 26 -10.42 3.96 3.51
CA VAL A 26 -9.11 3.38 3.81
C VAL A 26 -9.10 2.71 5.17
N THR A 27 -8.63 1.47 5.24
CA THR A 27 -8.22 0.84 6.50
C THR A 27 -6.71 0.64 6.48
N CYS A 28 -6.01 1.27 7.44
CA CYS A 28 -4.60 1.00 7.71
C CYS A 28 -4.47 -0.13 8.72
N VAL A 29 -3.64 -1.11 8.42
CA VAL A 29 -3.46 -2.33 9.21
C VAL A 29 -2.04 -2.44 9.71
N ASP A 30 -1.87 -2.76 10.98
CA ASP A 30 -0.57 -3.10 11.56
C ASP A 30 -0.74 -4.25 12.57
N ILE A 31 0.25 -5.12 12.66
CA ILE A 31 0.22 -6.24 13.62
C ILE A 31 0.45 -5.77 15.07
N ASP A 32 1.02 -4.58 15.26
CA ASP A 32 1.28 -3.99 16.57
C ASP A 32 0.00 -3.41 17.18
N GLN A 33 -0.60 -4.14 18.13
CA GLN A 33 -1.82 -3.73 18.82
C GLN A 33 -1.65 -2.37 19.52
N LYS A 34 -0.49 -2.13 20.14
CA LYS A 34 -0.24 -0.88 20.86
C LYS A 34 -0.21 0.32 19.90
N LYS A 35 0.38 0.13 18.73
CA LYS A 35 0.41 1.15 17.69
C LYS A 35 -1.00 1.47 17.19
N ILE A 36 -1.81 0.45 16.94
CA ILE A 36 -3.21 0.61 16.51
C ILE A 36 -4.06 1.26 17.62
N ASP A 37 -3.90 0.85 18.88
CA ASP A 37 -4.60 1.47 20.01
C ASP A 37 -4.26 2.97 20.14
N ASN A 38 -3.00 3.33 19.94
CA ASN A 38 -2.56 4.73 19.94
C ASN A 38 -3.16 5.51 18.76
N LEU A 39 -3.11 4.97 17.55
CA LEU A 39 -3.72 5.58 16.36
C LEU A 39 -5.22 5.83 16.54
N ASN A 40 -5.94 4.89 17.16
CA ASN A 40 -7.35 5.05 17.47
C ASN A 40 -7.64 6.12 18.54
N LYS A 41 -6.60 6.52 19.30
CA LYS A 41 -6.65 7.66 20.26
C LYS A 41 -6.12 8.97 19.66
N GLY A 42 -5.75 8.97 18.38
CA GLY A 42 -5.15 10.13 17.72
C GLY A 42 -3.66 10.33 18.02
N ILE A 43 -2.98 9.31 18.58
CA ILE A 43 -1.55 9.36 18.88
C ILE A 43 -0.80 8.69 17.73
N LEU A 44 -0.07 9.47 16.95
CA LEU A 44 0.66 9.00 15.78
C LEU A 44 2.04 8.43 16.16
N PRO A 45 2.50 7.34 15.50
CA PRO A 45 3.82 6.76 15.74
C PRO A 45 4.95 7.54 15.06
N ILE A 46 4.61 8.48 14.19
CA ILE A 46 5.53 9.28 13.39
C ILE A 46 5.14 10.76 13.43
N TYR A 47 6.09 11.61 13.14
CA TYR A 47 5.84 13.04 12.95
C TYR A 47 6.03 13.41 11.47
N GLU A 48 4.98 13.99 10.90
CA GLU A 48 5.00 14.67 9.60
C GLU A 48 4.14 15.93 9.69
N PRO A 49 4.61 17.08 9.20
CA PRO A 49 3.82 18.30 9.24
C PRO A 49 2.44 18.14 8.61
N GLY A 50 1.38 18.45 9.36
CA GLY A 50 -0.01 18.37 8.91
C GLY A 50 -0.64 16.99 8.91
N LEU A 51 0.10 15.93 9.28
CA LEU A 51 -0.44 14.56 9.27
C LEU A 51 -1.48 14.34 10.37
N GLU A 52 -1.23 14.84 11.57
CA GLU A 52 -2.12 14.65 12.72
C GLU A 52 -3.52 15.21 12.43
N GLU A 53 -3.61 16.44 11.96
CA GLU A 53 -4.88 17.09 11.61
C GLU A 53 -5.58 16.39 10.45
N MET A 54 -4.80 15.87 9.49
CA MET A 54 -5.36 15.14 8.36
C MET A 54 -5.91 13.77 8.78
N VAL A 55 -5.23 13.06 9.68
CA VAL A 55 -5.70 11.82 10.28
C VAL A 55 -6.99 12.07 11.05
N GLU A 56 -6.99 13.04 11.97
CA GLU A 56 -8.14 13.36 12.81
C GLU A 56 -9.40 13.65 11.97
N ARG A 57 -9.32 14.55 10.99
CA ARG A 57 -10.50 14.88 10.18
C ARG A 57 -10.99 13.73 9.31
N ASN A 58 -10.10 12.84 8.85
CA ASN A 58 -10.51 11.69 8.04
C ASN A 58 -11.09 10.53 8.89
N VAL A 59 -10.62 10.37 10.12
CA VAL A 59 -11.26 9.48 11.10
C VAL A 59 -12.66 10.00 11.45
N GLN A 60 -12.83 11.30 11.73
CA GLN A 60 -14.13 11.92 11.98
C GLN A 60 -15.11 11.76 10.80
N LYS A 61 -14.61 11.87 9.57
CA LYS A 61 -15.39 11.66 8.34
C LYS A 61 -15.63 10.18 8.01
N LYS A 62 -15.15 9.25 8.85
CA LYS A 62 -15.29 7.79 8.66
C LYS A 62 -14.72 7.28 7.34
N ARG A 63 -13.63 7.89 6.88
CA ARG A 63 -12.88 7.49 5.67
C ARG A 63 -11.54 6.85 5.99
N LEU A 64 -11.04 7.00 7.22
CA LEU A 64 -9.79 6.41 7.68
C LEU A 64 -10.04 5.60 8.93
N HIS A 65 -9.62 4.34 8.89
CA HIS A 65 -9.79 3.35 9.95
C HIS A 65 -8.46 2.67 10.25
N PHE A 66 -8.31 2.18 11.48
CA PHE A 66 -7.11 1.45 11.94
C PHE A 66 -7.52 0.11 12.53
N SER A 67 -6.83 -0.95 12.16
CA SER A 67 -7.14 -2.32 12.60
C SER A 67 -5.90 -3.19 12.68
N THR A 68 -5.92 -4.20 13.54
CA THR A 68 -4.93 -5.28 13.53
C THR A 68 -5.34 -6.48 12.66
N SER A 69 -6.60 -6.52 12.20
CA SER A 69 -7.15 -7.61 11.40
C SER A 69 -6.99 -7.36 9.91
N LEU A 70 -5.97 -7.95 9.30
CA LEU A 70 -5.84 -7.96 7.83
C LEU A 70 -7.04 -8.64 7.18
N LYS A 71 -7.46 -9.79 7.72
CA LYS A 71 -8.60 -10.57 7.21
C LYS A 71 -9.85 -9.72 7.04
N ASP A 72 -10.23 -8.95 8.07
CA ASP A 72 -11.44 -8.13 8.02
C ASP A 72 -11.25 -6.88 7.16
N SER A 73 -10.04 -6.31 7.16
CA SER A 73 -9.73 -5.07 6.46
C SER A 73 -9.71 -5.21 4.93
N ILE A 74 -9.39 -6.39 4.42
CA ILE A 74 -9.41 -6.64 2.97
C ILE A 74 -10.79 -7.01 2.43
N GLN A 75 -11.79 -7.25 3.30
CA GLN A 75 -13.14 -7.56 2.84
C GLN A 75 -13.76 -6.33 2.15
N GLY A 76 -14.19 -6.53 0.90
CA GLY A 76 -14.73 -5.45 0.07
C GLY A 76 -13.69 -4.44 -0.45
N ALA A 77 -12.41 -4.60 -0.14
CA ALA A 77 -11.34 -3.79 -0.71
C ALA A 77 -11.15 -4.14 -2.20
N GLU A 78 -10.79 -3.15 -2.99
CA GLU A 78 -10.43 -3.33 -4.41
C GLU A 78 -8.90 -3.40 -4.58
N VAL A 79 -8.18 -2.69 -3.72
CA VAL A 79 -6.71 -2.60 -3.73
C VAL A 79 -6.16 -2.81 -2.33
N VAL A 80 -5.09 -3.58 -2.22
CA VAL A 80 -4.32 -3.78 -1.00
C VAL A 80 -2.89 -3.31 -1.22
N PHE A 81 -2.46 -2.30 -0.48
CA PHE A 81 -1.08 -1.82 -0.47
C PHE A 81 -0.25 -2.54 0.57
N ILE A 82 0.91 -3.03 0.17
CA ILE A 82 1.94 -3.54 1.07
C ILE A 82 2.94 -2.41 1.31
N ALA A 83 2.93 -1.85 2.51
CA ALA A 83 3.77 -0.73 2.95
C ALA A 83 4.51 -1.04 4.25
N VAL A 84 4.91 -2.29 4.42
CA VAL A 84 5.69 -2.76 5.57
C VAL A 84 7.18 -2.47 5.38
N GLY A 85 7.93 -2.43 6.48
CA GLY A 85 9.37 -2.23 6.46
C GLY A 85 10.11 -3.37 5.75
N THR A 86 11.20 -3.00 5.08
CA THR A 86 12.15 -3.91 4.45
C THR A 86 13.54 -3.66 5.03
N PRO A 87 13.80 -4.07 6.28
CA PRO A 87 15.10 -3.82 6.91
C PRO A 87 16.22 -4.51 6.13
N PRO A 88 17.47 -4.02 6.23
CA PRO A 88 18.59 -4.70 5.62
C PRO A 88 18.81 -6.06 6.27
N ASP A 89 19.09 -7.08 5.47
CA ASP A 89 19.55 -8.39 5.90
C ASP A 89 21.05 -8.35 6.20
N GLU A 90 21.62 -9.43 6.71
CA GLU A 90 23.04 -9.54 7.06
C GLU A 90 23.98 -9.27 5.88
N ASP A 91 23.56 -9.59 4.66
CA ASP A 91 24.30 -9.34 3.42
C ASP A 91 24.05 -7.95 2.80
N GLY A 92 23.27 -7.10 3.48
CA GLY A 92 22.88 -5.76 3.01
C GLY A 92 21.73 -5.73 2.01
N SER A 93 21.19 -6.89 1.62
CA SER A 93 19.96 -6.95 0.82
C SER A 93 18.73 -6.58 1.65
N ALA A 94 17.61 -6.26 0.99
CA ALA A 94 16.36 -6.02 1.69
C ALA A 94 15.75 -7.33 2.17
N ASP A 95 15.43 -7.43 3.47
CA ASP A 95 14.69 -8.55 4.02
C ASP A 95 13.21 -8.44 3.62
N LEU A 96 12.76 -9.37 2.80
CA LEU A 96 11.40 -9.40 2.26
C LEU A 96 10.41 -10.22 3.11
N LYS A 97 10.83 -10.73 4.27
CA LYS A 97 9.97 -11.63 5.07
C LYS A 97 8.63 -11.00 5.42
N TYR A 98 8.59 -9.71 5.75
CA TYR A 98 7.34 -9.02 6.08
C TYR A 98 6.46 -8.81 4.86
N VAL A 99 7.04 -8.44 3.72
CA VAL A 99 6.33 -8.29 2.45
C VAL A 99 5.67 -9.62 2.04
N LEU A 100 6.43 -10.71 2.10
CA LEU A 100 5.95 -12.04 1.73
C LEU A 100 4.94 -12.61 2.74
N ALA A 101 5.09 -12.31 4.03
CA ALA A 101 4.12 -12.67 5.05
C ALA A 101 2.76 -11.97 4.81
N VAL A 102 2.76 -10.69 4.44
CA VAL A 102 1.54 -9.97 4.07
C VAL A 102 0.91 -10.58 2.82
N ALA A 103 1.70 -10.83 1.78
CA ALA A 103 1.19 -11.46 0.55
C ALA A 103 0.54 -12.83 0.83
N ALA A 104 1.18 -13.68 1.62
CA ALA A 104 0.63 -14.97 2.04
C ALA A 104 -0.69 -14.80 2.82
N SER A 105 -0.74 -13.87 3.77
CA SER A 105 -1.94 -13.58 4.56
C SER A 105 -3.10 -13.08 3.69
N VAL A 106 -2.83 -12.24 2.70
CA VAL A 106 -3.84 -11.82 1.72
C VAL A 106 -4.36 -13.02 0.94
N GLY A 107 -3.47 -13.88 0.42
CA GLY A 107 -3.85 -15.09 -0.31
C GLY A 107 -4.67 -16.06 0.54
N GLU A 108 -4.38 -16.16 1.84
CA GLU A 108 -5.12 -17.01 2.78
C GLU A 108 -6.54 -16.49 3.02
N HIS A 109 -6.76 -15.19 3.05
CA HIS A 109 -8.00 -14.57 3.52
C HIS A 109 -8.84 -13.87 2.45
N MET A 110 -8.32 -13.63 1.26
CA MET A 110 -9.09 -12.95 0.20
C MET A 110 -10.30 -13.79 -0.23
N THR A 111 -11.42 -13.11 -0.49
CA THR A 111 -12.71 -13.73 -0.87
C THR A 111 -13.21 -13.25 -2.23
N HIS A 112 -12.50 -12.36 -2.88
CA HIS A 112 -12.84 -11.76 -4.16
C HIS A 112 -11.54 -11.31 -4.87
N PRO A 113 -11.57 -11.00 -6.16
CA PRO A 113 -10.40 -10.50 -6.88
C PRO A 113 -9.86 -9.21 -6.26
N LEU A 114 -8.52 -9.11 -6.17
CA LEU A 114 -7.80 -7.98 -5.59
C LEU A 114 -6.64 -7.56 -6.46
N VAL A 115 -6.33 -6.26 -6.44
CA VAL A 115 -5.02 -5.73 -6.86
C VAL A 115 -4.14 -5.59 -5.62
N ILE A 116 -2.99 -6.24 -5.61
CA ILE A 116 -2.00 -6.19 -4.54
C ILE A 116 -0.82 -5.35 -5.00
N VAL A 117 -0.56 -4.26 -4.31
CA VAL A 117 0.42 -3.25 -4.71
C VAL A 117 1.56 -3.21 -3.70
N THR A 118 2.78 -3.44 -4.15
CA THR A 118 3.97 -3.22 -3.34
C THR A 118 4.35 -1.76 -3.39
N LYS A 119 4.30 -1.10 -2.24
CA LYS A 119 4.73 0.30 -2.05
C LYS A 119 6.05 0.40 -1.30
N SER A 120 6.43 -0.63 -0.57
CA SER A 120 7.74 -0.76 0.08
C SER A 120 8.88 -0.66 -0.95
N THR A 121 10.03 -0.15 -0.51
CA THR A 121 11.26 -0.18 -1.30
C THR A 121 11.78 -1.61 -1.37
N VAL A 122 11.77 -2.20 -2.56
CA VAL A 122 12.07 -3.63 -2.77
C VAL A 122 12.97 -3.85 -3.97
N PRO A 123 13.78 -4.91 -3.99
CA PRO A 123 14.57 -5.30 -5.15
C PRO A 123 13.70 -5.65 -6.35
N VAL A 124 14.27 -5.56 -7.54
CA VAL A 124 13.67 -6.10 -8.77
C VAL A 124 13.37 -7.59 -8.60
N SER A 125 12.27 -8.05 -9.17
CA SER A 125 11.71 -9.41 -9.04
C SER A 125 10.94 -9.69 -7.73
N THR A 126 10.74 -8.70 -6.87
CA THR A 126 9.92 -8.86 -5.65
C THR A 126 8.46 -9.18 -6.00
N ALA A 127 7.92 -8.56 -7.04
CA ALA A 127 6.54 -8.82 -7.48
C ALA A 127 6.28 -10.30 -7.82
N GLU A 128 7.25 -10.98 -8.43
CA GLU A 128 7.13 -12.42 -8.71
C GLU A 128 7.10 -13.25 -7.42
N LYS A 129 7.87 -12.88 -6.42
CA LYS A 129 7.84 -13.53 -5.10
C LYS A 129 6.51 -13.29 -4.39
N VAL A 130 5.97 -12.08 -4.47
CA VAL A 130 4.62 -11.74 -3.95
C VAL A 130 3.56 -12.56 -4.65
N ARG A 131 3.59 -12.64 -5.98
CA ARG A 131 2.68 -13.46 -6.79
C ARG A 131 2.71 -14.92 -6.36
N LYS A 132 3.90 -15.48 -6.21
CA LYS A 132 4.09 -16.86 -5.76
C LYS A 132 3.51 -17.10 -4.38
N ALA A 133 3.77 -16.23 -3.41
CA ALA A 133 3.26 -16.35 -2.05
C ALA A 133 1.71 -16.33 -2.01
N LEU A 134 1.08 -15.44 -2.78
CA LEU A 134 -0.37 -15.39 -2.95
C LEU A 134 -0.92 -16.68 -3.57
N GLN A 135 -0.33 -17.11 -4.69
CA GLN A 135 -0.78 -18.29 -5.43
C GLN A 135 -0.66 -19.57 -4.59
N GLU A 136 0.40 -19.71 -3.82
CA GLU A 136 0.59 -20.86 -2.92
C GLU A 136 -0.55 -20.98 -1.91
N GLN A 137 -1.00 -19.87 -1.32
CA GLN A 137 -2.11 -19.89 -0.36
C GLN A 137 -3.45 -20.17 -1.03
N LEU A 138 -3.72 -19.60 -2.20
CA LEU A 138 -4.91 -19.90 -2.97
C LEU A 138 -4.96 -21.38 -3.36
N THR A 139 -3.86 -21.93 -3.83
CA THR A 139 -3.74 -23.36 -4.18
C THR A 139 -3.99 -24.25 -2.97
N LYS A 140 -3.39 -23.94 -1.81
CA LYS A 140 -3.59 -24.73 -0.57
C LYS A 140 -5.04 -24.84 -0.16
N ARG A 141 -5.84 -23.79 -0.34
CA ARG A 141 -7.25 -23.78 0.02
C ARG A 141 -8.21 -24.09 -1.14
N GLY A 142 -7.66 -24.53 -2.29
CA GLY A 142 -8.45 -24.91 -3.47
C GLY A 142 -9.23 -23.77 -4.10
N SER A 143 -8.73 -22.53 -3.99
CA SER A 143 -9.36 -21.34 -4.53
C SER A 143 -8.79 -20.97 -5.90
N ASN A 144 -9.67 -20.56 -6.82
CA ASN A 144 -9.33 -20.09 -8.17
C ASN A 144 -9.59 -18.57 -8.33
N LEU A 145 -9.54 -17.82 -7.23
CA LEU A 145 -9.72 -16.36 -7.30
C LEU A 145 -8.59 -15.73 -8.11
N ASP A 146 -8.98 -14.78 -8.96
CA ASP A 146 -8.03 -13.93 -9.67
C ASP A 146 -7.42 -12.89 -8.72
N PHE A 147 -6.17 -12.57 -8.96
CA PHE A 147 -5.49 -11.44 -8.33
C PHE A 147 -4.49 -10.83 -9.31
N TYR A 148 -4.16 -9.58 -9.07
CA TYR A 148 -3.26 -8.80 -9.91
C TYR A 148 -2.21 -8.15 -9.04
N VAL A 149 -0.94 -8.21 -9.44
CA VAL A 149 0.17 -7.60 -8.71
C VAL A 149 0.60 -6.33 -9.42
N ALA A 150 0.91 -5.31 -8.64
CA ALA A 150 1.46 -4.05 -9.13
C ALA A 150 2.63 -3.60 -8.25
N SER A 151 3.51 -2.79 -8.82
CA SER A 151 4.57 -2.09 -8.11
C SER A 151 4.31 -0.59 -8.18
N ASN A 152 4.35 0.08 -7.03
CA ASN A 152 4.13 1.52 -6.95
C ASN A 152 5.15 2.13 -5.98
N PRO A 153 6.41 2.29 -6.44
CA PRO A 153 7.44 2.87 -5.61
C PRO A 153 7.06 4.27 -5.14
N GLU A 154 7.49 4.64 -3.94
CA GLU A 154 7.25 5.94 -3.35
C GLU A 154 8.51 6.81 -3.43
N PHE A 155 8.31 8.13 -3.46
CA PHE A 155 9.36 9.14 -3.50
C PHE A 155 9.14 10.20 -2.42
N LEU A 156 8.62 9.79 -1.27
CA LEU A 156 8.28 10.65 -0.15
C LEU A 156 9.55 11.04 0.64
N LYS A 157 9.69 12.32 0.93
CA LYS A 157 10.75 12.85 1.79
C LYS A 157 10.20 13.03 3.20
N GLU A 158 10.91 12.54 4.20
CA GLU A 158 10.56 12.79 5.59
C GLU A 158 10.52 14.32 5.86
N GLY A 159 9.47 14.77 6.53
CA GLY A 159 9.21 16.19 6.76
C GLY A 159 8.44 16.92 5.65
N ALA A 160 8.28 16.28 4.48
CA ALA A 160 7.51 16.80 3.34
C ALA A 160 6.62 15.74 2.70
N ALA A 161 6.43 14.59 3.34
CA ALA A 161 5.79 13.42 2.75
C ALA A 161 4.35 13.67 2.31
N ILE A 162 3.58 14.47 3.05
CA ILE A 162 2.21 14.83 2.66
C ILE A 162 2.22 15.67 1.37
N GLU A 163 3.09 16.69 1.30
CA GLU A 163 3.17 17.52 0.09
C GLU A 163 3.61 16.71 -1.12
N ASP A 164 4.64 15.88 -0.96
CA ASP A 164 5.14 14.99 -2.01
C ASP A 164 4.05 14.00 -2.49
N PHE A 165 3.16 13.55 -1.59
CA PHE A 165 2.06 12.65 -1.96
C PHE A 165 0.90 13.39 -2.63
N MET A 166 0.50 14.53 -2.07
CA MET A 166 -0.66 15.30 -2.56
C MET A 166 -0.37 16.05 -3.86
N LYS A 167 0.89 16.43 -4.07
CA LYS A 167 1.39 17.14 -5.26
C LYS A 167 2.65 16.45 -5.80
N PRO A 168 2.52 15.21 -6.28
CA PRO A 168 3.69 14.43 -6.69
C PRO A 168 4.32 14.99 -7.95
N ASP A 169 5.65 15.04 -8.02
CA ASP A 169 6.37 15.34 -9.26
C ASP A 169 6.07 14.30 -10.34
N ARG A 170 5.92 13.05 -9.92
CA ARG A 170 5.55 11.91 -10.75
C ARG A 170 4.96 10.79 -9.92
N ILE A 171 4.09 10.00 -10.52
CA ILE A 171 3.60 8.73 -9.99
C ILE A 171 4.09 7.62 -10.93
N VAL A 172 4.71 6.59 -10.37
CA VAL A 172 5.20 5.42 -11.13
C VAL A 172 4.39 4.20 -10.73
N VAL A 173 3.85 3.51 -11.71
CA VAL A 173 3.06 2.29 -11.50
C VAL A 173 3.52 1.22 -12.49
N GLY A 174 4.04 0.12 -11.97
CA GLY A 174 4.35 -1.09 -12.72
C GLY A 174 3.18 -2.06 -12.70
N VAL A 175 2.71 -2.45 -13.88
CA VAL A 175 1.60 -3.41 -14.04
C VAL A 175 1.87 -4.32 -15.23
N ASP A 176 1.24 -5.49 -15.22
CA ASP A 176 1.28 -6.45 -16.33
C ASP A 176 -0.13 -6.84 -16.82
N ARG A 177 -1.17 -6.28 -16.19
CA ARG A 177 -2.57 -6.58 -16.49
C ARG A 177 -3.41 -5.30 -16.54
N PRO A 178 -4.33 -5.19 -17.52
CA PRO A 178 -5.16 -3.99 -17.67
C PRO A 178 -6.07 -3.74 -16.47
N GLU A 179 -6.50 -4.79 -15.77
CA GLU A 179 -7.35 -4.67 -14.58
C GLU A 179 -6.64 -3.90 -13.45
N ALA A 180 -5.34 -4.17 -13.25
CA ALA A 180 -4.53 -3.44 -12.28
C ALA A 180 -4.29 -1.99 -12.73
N GLU A 181 -3.97 -1.77 -14.00
CA GLU A 181 -3.76 -0.43 -14.56
C GLU A 181 -5.00 0.46 -14.37
N GLU A 182 -6.18 -0.05 -14.70
CA GLU A 182 -7.44 0.69 -14.59
C GLU A 182 -7.70 1.14 -13.15
N LEU A 183 -7.58 0.23 -12.18
CA LEU A 183 -7.77 0.56 -10.76
C LEU A 183 -6.74 1.55 -10.24
N MET A 184 -5.47 1.41 -10.62
CA MET A 184 -4.41 2.33 -10.19
C MET A 184 -4.61 3.73 -10.79
N ARG A 185 -4.98 3.84 -12.06
CA ARG A 185 -5.32 5.13 -12.69
C ARG A 185 -6.52 5.79 -12.01
N LYS A 186 -7.55 5.04 -11.69
CA LYS A 186 -8.74 5.53 -10.98
C LYS A 186 -8.37 6.04 -9.58
N LEU A 187 -7.55 5.29 -8.84
CA LEU A 187 -7.12 5.63 -7.49
C LEU A 187 -6.29 6.91 -7.45
N TYR A 188 -5.37 7.08 -8.40
CA TYR A 188 -4.47 8.24 -8.46
C TYR A 188 -5.05 9.45 -9.20
N LYS A 189 -6.20 9.32 -9.85
CA LYS A 189 -6.82 10.42 -10.63
C LYS A 189 -6.92 11.76 -9.89
N PRO A 190 -7.31 11.83 -8.61
CA PRO A 190 -7.40 13.09 -7.88
C PRO A 190 -6.05 13.83 -7.76
N PHE A 191 -4.93 13.12 -7.77
CA PHE A 191 -3.58 13.68 -7.63
C PHE A 191 -2.99 14.17 -8.96
N LEU A 192 -3.62 13.85 -10.09
CA LEU A 192 -3.17 14.18 -11.44
C LEU A 192 -3.82 15.46 -11.99
N MET A 193 -4.76 16.07 -11.27
CA MET A 193 -5.55 17.21 -11.76
C MET A 193 -4.71 18.47 -12.04
N ASN A 194 -3.51 18.55 -11.50
CA ASN A 194 -2.58 19.67 -11.70
C ASN A 194 -1.55 19.42 -12.84
N GLY A 195 -1.80 18.42 -13.69
CA GLY A 195 -0.91 18.10 -14.82
C GLY A 195 0.31 17.25 -14.45
N HIS A 196 0.37 16.72 -13.25
CA HIS A 196 1.43 15.80 -12.86
C HIS A 196 1.30 14.46 -13.60
N PRO A 197 2.41 13.87 -14.07
CA PRO A 197 2.35 12.65 -14.85
C PRO A 197 2.20 11.40 -13.99
N ILE A 198 1.44 10.43 -14.49
CA ILE A 198 1.51 9.04 -14.08
C ILE A 198 2.21 8.24 -15.18
N TYR A 199 3.27 7.55 -14.80
CA TYR A 199 4.03 6.68 -15.69
C TYR A 199 3.63 5.22 -15.46
N ILE A 200 2.98 4.64 -16.46
CA ILE A 200 2.67 3.21 -16.46
C ILE A 200 3.78 2.49 -17.21
N MET A 201 4.33 1.46 -16.60
CA MET A 201 5.43 0.68 -17.15
C MET A 201 5.30 -0.79 -16.72
N ASP A 202 6.20 -1.65 -17.19
CA ASP A 202 6.30 -3.00 -16.68
C ASP A 202 6.76 -3.02 -15.21
N ILE A 203 6.45 -4.11 -14.52
CA ILE A 203 6.71 -4.22 -13.07
C ILE A 203 8.21 -4.14 -12.75
N PRO A 204 9.13 -4.87 -13.44
CA PRO A 204 10.55 -4.77 -13.17
C PRO A 204 11.12 -3.36 -13.33
N SER A 205 10.67 -2.63 -14.37
CA SER A 205 11.07 -1.23 -14.59
C SER A 205 10.61 -0.32 -13.44
N ALA A 206 9.38 -0.49 -12.96
CA ALA A 206 8.88 0.26 -11.81
C ALA A 206 9.66 -0.04 -10.53
N GLU A 207 9.97 -1.31 -10.26
CA GLU A 207 10.80 -1.70 -9.11
C GLU A 207 12.20 -1.06 -9.17
N MET A 208 12.78 -0.96 -10.38
CA MET A 208 14.09 -0.37 -10.59
C MET A 208 14.12 1.15 -10.37
N THR A 209 13.04 1.87 -10.61
CA THR A 209 13.02 3.36 -10.54
C THR A 209 13.37 3.90 -9.16
N LYS A 210 13.22 3.11 -8.09
CA LYS A 210 13.61 3.53 -6.74
C LYS A 210 15.12 3.61 -6.55
N TYR A 211 15.88 2.92 -7.39
CA TYR A 211 17.34 2.82 -7.33
C TYR A 211 18.08 3.68 -8.39
N ALA A 212 17.33 4.33 -9.27
CA ALA A 212 17.84 5.12 -10.38
C ALA A 212 18.06 6.61 -10.05
#